data_5160367c18733a16902c9b5d671992b1
#
_entry.id   5160367c18733a16902c9b5d671992b1
#
_cell.length_a   1.000
_cell.length_b   1.000
_cell.length_c   1.000
_cell.angle_alpha   90.00
_cell.angle_beta   90.00
_cell.angle_gamma   90.00
#
_symmetry.space_group_name_H-M   'P 1'
#
loop_
_entity.id
_entity.type
_entity.pdbx_description
1 polymer ?
#
loop_
_entity_poly.entity_id
_entity_poly.type
_entity_poly.pdbx_seq_one_letter_code
_entity_poly.pdbx_strand_id
1 'polypeptide(L)'
;MVSSKINKKKNDVIKFSKMLNDKKLSALRSGNISVRHNNGFFITPSGKKYSSLKVKDIVFVSLDGKYEKKYKPSSEWRFHQDIYIKKKDAQAIVHSHSTNATALSVHKKPIPAFHYMVALAGGNDIKCAKYATYGTRELSKNILKALNNRKACLIANHGQIAFDKNLPDAFELAQEVENLSLQYITALKLGKPKILSINEMNKVLKKAKNYKRG
;
A
#
# COMPACT_ATOMS: atom_id res chain seq x y z
N MET A 1 9.96 27.81 8.60
CA MET A 1 10.50 26.49 8.19
C MET A 1 9.59 25.30 8.52
N VAL A 2 9.03 25.16 9.73
CA VAL A 2 8.16 24.01 10.10
C VAL A 2 6.87 23.93 9.25
N SER A 3 6.17 25.06 9.08
CA SER A 3 4.93 25.13 8.28
C SER A 3 5.16 24.71 6.81
N SER A 4 6.29 25.09 6.22
CA SER A 4 6.64 24.73 4.83
C SER A 4 6.83 23.21 4.66
N LYS A 5 7.50 22.53 5.60
CA LYS A 5 7.69 21.06 5.57
C LYS A 5 6.37 20.30 5.73
N ILE A 6 5.47 20.79 6.60
CA ILE A 6 4.13 20.22 6.78
C ILE A 6 3.32 20.34 5.48
N ASN A 7 3.28 21.54 4.92
CA ASN A 7 2.55 21.81 3.67
C ASN A 7 3.10 20.97 2.51
N LYS A 8 4.42 20.78 2.41
CA LYS A 8 5.03 19.88 1.41
C LYS A 8 4.48 18.47 1.54
N LYS A 9 4.52 17.85 2.75
CA LYS A 9 4.00 16.50 2.96
C LYS A 9 2.51 16.38 2.61
N LYS A 10 1.69 17.37 2.99
CA LYS A 10 0.26 17.37 2.65
C LYS A 10 0.03 17.50 1.14
N ASN A 11 0.80 18.33 0.45
CA ASN A 11 0.75 18.47 -1.01
C ASN A 11 1.19 17.17 -1.70
N ASP A 12 2.19 16.47 -1.19
CA ASP A 12 2.60 15.17 -1.70
C ASP A 12 1.46 14.15 -1.57
N VAL A 13 0.78 14.07 -0.40
CA VAL A 13 -0.41 13.22 -0.23
C VAL A 13 -1.48 13.55 -1.27
N ILE A 14 -1.78 14.84 -1.51
CA ILE A 14 -2.76 15.28 -2.51
C ILE A 14 -2.33 14.85 -3.92
N LYS A 15 -1.07 15.14 -4.30
CA LYS A 15 -0.52 14.79 -5.61
C LYS A 15 -0.67 13.31 -5.90
N PHE A 16 -0.19 12.45 -5.01
CA PHE A 16 -0.23 11.01 -5.20
C PHE A 16 -1.65 10.43 -5.10
N SER A 17 -2.55 11.06 -4.33
CA SER A 17 -3.97 10.66 -4.33
C SER A 17 -4.64 10.91 -5.68
N LYS A 18 -4.34 12.03 -6.35
CA LYS A 18 -4.79 12.26 -7.73
C LYS A 18 -4.21 11.22 -8.69
N MET A 19 -2.92 10.90 -8.54
CA MET A 19 -2.25 9.87 -9.33
C MET A 19 -2.88 8.48 -9.17
N LEU A 20 -3.53 8.14 -8.02
CA LEU A 20 -4.28 6.88 -7.90
C LEU A 20 -5.36 6.77 -8.98
N ASN A 21 -6.07 7.87 -9.27
CA ASN A 21 -7.08 7.89 -10.32
C ASN A 21 -6.43 7.91 -11.72
N ASP A 22 -5.45 8.77 -11.94
CA ASP A 22 -4.78 8.96 -13.25
C ASP A 22 -4.10 7.65 -13.71
N LYS A 23 -3.51 6.90 -12.79
CA LYS A 23 -2.87 5.60 -13.04
C LYS A 23 -3.82 4.40 -12.92
N LYS A 24 -5.13 4.65 -12.75
CA LYS A 24 -6.17 3.61 -12.63
C LYS A 24 -5.94 2.62 -11.48
N LEU A 25 -5.20 3.03 -10.44
CA LEU A 25 -5.01 2.22 -9.24
C LEU A 25 -6.23 2.26 -8.30
N SER A 26 -7.05 3.30 -8.39
CA SER A 26 -8.30 3.40 -7.66
C SER A 26 -9.29 4.25 -8.43
N ALA A 27 -10.56 3.88 -8.39
CA ALA A 27 -11.64 4.66 -8.96
C ALA A 27 -12.16 5.70 -7.96
N LEU A 28 -12.58 6.86 -8.46
CA LEU A 28 -13.27 7.91 -7.70
C LEU A 28 -12.51 8.36 -6.43
N ARG A 29 -12.87 7.84 -5.27
CA ARG A 29 -12.35 8.17 -3.93
C ARG A 29 -12.04 6.92 -3.09
N SER A 30 -11.95 5.77 -3.76
CA SER A 30 -11.52 4.53 -3.11
C SER A 30 -9.99 4.52 -2.96
N GLY A 31 -9.50 3.70 -2.02
CA GLY A 31 -8.10 3.74 -1.62
C GLY A 31 -7.79 4.92 -0.69
N ASN A 32 -6.56 5.00 -0.25
CA ASN A 32 -6.08 6.09 0.61
C ASN A 32 -4.55 6.10 0.70
N ILE A 33 -4.00 7.28 1.00
CA ILE A 33 -2.57 7.51 1.07
C ILE A 33 -2.22 8.21 2.37
N SER A 34 -1.11 7.81 2.97
CA SER A 34 -0.56 8.51 4.14
C SER A 34 0.94 8.67 4.08
N VAL A 35 1.46 9.66 4.81
CA VAL A 35 2.89 9.87 5.05
C VAL A 35 3.15 10.09 6.53
N ARG A 36 4.21 9.46 7.05
CA ARG A 36 4.63 9.61 8.45
C ARG A 36 5.05 11.05 8.74
N HIS A 37 4.65 11.56 9.90
CA HIS A 37 5.07 12.84 10.43
C HIS A 37 5.16 12.82 11.96
N ASN A 38 6.36 13.03 12.50
CA ASN A 38 6.62 13.00 13.96
C ASN A 38 6.00 11.75 14.64
N ASN A 39 5.16 11.96 15.66
CA ASN A 39 4.43 10.92 16.39
C ASN A 39 3.10 10.51 15.72
N GLY A 40 2.94 10.75 14.43
CA GLY A 40 1.71 10.46 13.68
C GLY A 40 1.92 10.35 12.18
N PHE A 41 0.88 10.63 11.44
CA PHE A 41 0.89 10.63 9.98
C PHE A 41 -0.20 11.54 9.41
N PHE A 42 0.05 12.08 8.22
CA PHE A 42 -0.97 12.74 7.40
C PHE A 42 -1.63 11.70 6.52
N ILE A 43 -2.97 11.74 6.42
CA ILE A 43 -3.75 10.81 5.62
C ILE A 43 -4.85 11.53 4.83
N THR A 44 -5.25 10.98 3.70
CA THR A 44 -6.41 11.41 2.94
C THR A 44 -7.68 11.39 3.78
N PRO A 45 -8.61 12.37 3.57
CA PRO A 45 -9.88 12.41 4.29
C PRO A 45 -10.86 11.37 3.77
N SER A 46 -11.86 11.03 4.58
CA SER A 46 -12.98 10.20 4.17
C SER A 46 -13.92 10.95 3.23
N GLY A 47 -14.35 10.27 2.16
CA GLY A 47 -15.48 10.70 1.34
C GLY A 47 -15.26 11.86 0.36
N LYS A 48 -14.05 12.47 0.30
CA LYS A 48 -13.73 13.54 -0.65
C LYS A 48 -13.15 13.01 -1.97
N LYS A 49 -13.56 13.62 -3.08
CA LYS A 49 -12.95 13.35 -4.40
C LYS A 49 -11.51 13.85 -4.40
N TYR A 50 -10.57 13.06 -4.92
CA TYR A 50 -9.14 13.42 -4.94
C TYR A 50 -8.85 14.65 -5.80
N SER A 51 -9.61 14.86 -6.88
CA SER A 51 -9.51 16.07 -7.72
C SER A 51 -9.75 17.37 -6.97
N SER A 52 -10.57 17.35 -5.91
CA SER A 52 -10.96 18.54 -5.14
C SER A 52 -10.21 18.73 -3.83
N LEU A 53 -9.23 17.88 -3.52
CA LEU A 53 -8.47 17.94 -2.26
C LEU A 53 -7.66 19.25 -2.16
N LYS A 54 -7.70 19.85 -0.98
CA LYS A 54 -6.90 20.99 -0.55
C LYS A 54 -6.04 20.62 0.66
N VAL A 55 -4.98 21.38 0.92
CA VAL A 55 -4.04 21.13 2.04
C VAL A 55 -4.77 21.00 3.39
N LYS A 56 -5.81 21.84 3.62
CA LYS A 56 -6.64 21.79 4.83
C LYS A 56 -7.44 20.51 5.02
N ASP A 57 -7.65 19.74 3.94
CA ASP A 57 -8.43 18.50 3.97
C ASP A 57 -7.62 17.30 4.43
N ILE A 58 -6.28 17.40 4.34
CA ILE A 58 -5.38 16.31 4.77
C ILE A 58 -5.31 16.27 6.29
N VAL A 59 -5.73 15.14 6.86
CA VAL A 59 -5.92 14.95 8.29
C VAL A 59 -4.64 14.42 8.94
N PHE A 60 -4.25 15.01 10.07
CA PHE A 60 -3.24 14.44 10.93
C PHE A 60 -3.89 13.45 11.90
N VAL A 61 -3.30 12.25 12.00
CA VAL A 61 -3.68 11.22 12.98
C VAL A 61 -2.42 10.86 13.77
N SER A 62 -2.47 10.95 15.09
CA SER A 62 -1.36 10.56 15.95
C SER A 62 -1.27 9.03 16.10
N LEU A 63 -0.10 8.53 16.53
CA LEU A 63 0.09 7.08 16.72
C LEU A 63 -0.73 6.50 17.89
N ASP A 64 -1.31 7.33 18.76
CA ASP A 64 -2.30 6.93 19.76
C ASP A 64 -3.75 7.00 19.26
N GLY A 65 -3.94 7.32 17.97
CA GLY A 65 -5.25 7.31 17.30
C GLY A 65 -6.09 8.56 17.48
N LYS A 66 -5.50 9.66 17.97
CA LYS A 66 -6.22 10.93 18.13
C LYS A 66 -6.12 11.77 16.85
N TYR A 67 -7.20 12.47 16.53
CA TYR A 67 -7.28 13.48 15.48
C TYR A 67 -8.34 14.54 15.84
N GLU A 68 -8.27 15.72 15.21
CA GLU A 68 -9.27 16.76 15.44
C GLU A 68 -10.65 16.33 14.91
N LYS A 69 -11.67 16.30 15.76
CA LYS A 69 -13.04 15.78 15.46
C LYS A 69 -13.71 16.46 14.26
N LYS A 70 -13.37 17.73 13.95
CA LYS A 70 -13.89 18.44 12.78
C LYS A 70 -13.39 17.89 11.45
N TYR A 71 -12.30 17.10 11.45
CA TYR A 71 -11.75 16.46 10.27
C TYR A 71 -11.98 14.95 10.35
N LYS A 72 -12.43 14.37 9.26
CA LYS A 72 -12.71 12.94 9.18
C LYS A 72 -11.63 12.24 8.36
N PRO A 73 -10.66 11.54 8.97
CA PRO A 73 -9.66 10.79 8.23
C PRO A 73 -10.34 9.65 7.45
N SER A 74 -9.62 9.05 6.48
CA SER A 74 -10.09 7.82 5.83
C SER A 74 -10.62 6.84 6.87
N SER A 75 -11.74 6.17 6.58
CA SER A 75 -12.31 5.12 7.46
C SER A 75 -11.32 4.00 7.78
N GLU A 76 -10.26 3.90 6.99
CA GLU A 76 -9.24 2.86 7.08
C GLU A 76 -7.92 3.32 7.73
N TRP A 77 -7.92 4.49 8.36
CA TRP A 77 -6.75 5.06 9.03
C TRP A 77 -6.08 4.09 10.02
N ARG A 78 -6.85 3.14 10.56
CA ARG A 78 -6.40 2.21 11.60
C ARG A 78 -5.29 1.29 11.14
N PHE A 79 -5.38 0.69 9.97
CA PHE A 79 -4.29 -0.16 9.48
C PHE A 79 -3.05 0.67 9.09
N HIS A 80 -3.19 1.94 8.67
CA HIS A 80 -2.04 2.83 8.51
C HIS A 80 -1.33 3.05 9.84
N GLN A 81 -2.08 3.38 10.90
CA GLN A 81 -1.55 3.54 12.24
C GLN A 81 -0.76 2.31 12.69
N ASP A 82 -1.37 1.13 12.59
CA ASP A 82 -0.77 -0.11 13.06
C ASP A 82 0.48 -0.48 12.25
N ILE A 83 0.50 -0.23 10.94
CA ILE A 83 1.70 -0.38 10.11
C ILE A 83 2.79 0.58 10.59
N TYR A 84 2.49 1.87 10.80
CA TYR A 84 3.48 2.82 11.30
C TYR A 84 4.02 2.45 12.69
N ILE A 85 3.21 1.87 13.55
CA ILE A 85 3.65 1.41 14.87
C ILE A 85 4.60 0.21 14.74
N LYS A 86 4.26 -0.77 13.90
CA LYS A 86 4.98 -2.06 13.79
C LYS A 86 6.13 -2.03 12.79
N LYS A 87 6.08 -1.19 11.75
CA LYS A 87 7.08 -1.07 10.70
C LYS A 87 7.77 0.29 10.78
N LYS A 88 8.91 0.34 11.45
CA LYS A 88 9.65 1.60 11.67
C LYS A 88 10.21 2.19 10.38
N ASP A 89 10.49 1.36 9.39
CA ASP A 89 10.93 1.71 8.05
C ASP A 89 9.81 2.25 7.15
N ALA A 90 8.53 2.03 7.50
CA ALA A 90 7.41 2.60 6.77
C ALA A 90 7.36 4.13 6.97
N GLN A 91 7.60 4.90 5.91
CA GLN A 91 7.47 6.35 5.91
C GLN A 91 6.28 6.83 5.08
N ALA A 92 5.80 6.00 4.16
CA ALA A 92 4.58 6.25 3.39
C ALA A 92 3.83 4.95 3.12
N ILE A 93 2.52 5.04 3.00
CA ILE A 93 1.62 3.90 2.75
C ILE A 93 0.66 4.29 1.64
N VAL A 94 0.47 3.38 0.70
CA VAL A 94 -0.49 3.46 -0.41
C VAL A 94 -1.41 2.25 -0.33
N HIS A 95 -2.70 2.50 -0.15
CA HIS A 95 -3.75 1.51 -0.30
C HIS A 95 -4.58 1.80 -1.54
N SER A 96 -4.85 0.79 -2.34
CA SER A 96 -5.59 0.93 -3.59
C SER A 96 -6.49 -0.26 -3.87
N HIS A 97 -7.54 0.00 -4.67
CA HIS A 97 -8.47 -1.00 -5.20
C HIS A 97 -8.20 -1.22 -6.69
N SER A 98 -6.94 -1.43 -7.04
CA SER A 98 -6.54 -1.62 -8.43
C SER A 98 -7.10 -2.91 -9.01
N THR A 99 -7.46 -2.89 -10.28
CA THR A 99 -8.34 -3.89 -10.89
C THR A 99 -7.80 -5.31 -10.76
N ASN A 100 -6.55 -5.54 -11.16
CA ASN A 100 -5.99 -6.89 -11.22
C ASN A 100 -5.63 -7.42 -9.82
N ALA A 101 -5.06 -6.56 -8.95
CA ALA A 101 -4.79 -6.94 -7.57
C ALA A 101 -6.08 -7.26 -6.82
N THR A 102 -7.15 -6.47 -7.02
CA THR A 102 -8.47 -6.77 -6.44
C THR A 102 -9.04 -8.07 -7.00
N ALA A 103 -8.99 -8.30 -8.32
CA ALA A 103 -9.44 -9.54 -8.94
C ALA A 103 -8.74 -10.77 -8.35
N LEU A 104 -7.41 -10.72 -8.17
CA LEU A 104 -6.68 -11.81 -7.50
C LEU A 104 -7.05 -11.95 -6.03
N SER A 105 -7.29 -10.84 -5.33
CA SER A 105 -7.58 -10.85 -3.89
C SER A 105 -8.86 -11.63 -3.55
N VAL A 106 -9.84 -11.70 -4.47
CA VAL A 106 -11.09 -12.46 -4.25
C VAL A 106 -10.85 -13.96 -4.19
N HIS A 107 -9.76 -14.44 -4.79
CA HIS A 107 -9.34 -15.84 -4.69
C HIS A 107 -8.62 -16.16 -3.37
N LYS A 108 -8.34 -15.16 -2.54
CA LYS A 108 -7.70 -15.30 -1.21
C LYS A 108 -6.35 -16.04 -1.25
N LYS A 109 -5.69 -16.03 -2.39
CA LYS A 109 -4.39 -16.68 -2.63
C LYS A 109 -3.28 -15.65 -2.78
N PRO A 110 -2.03 -15.97 -2.38
CA PRO A 110 -0.88 -15.11 -2.64
C PRO A 110 -0.54 -15.11 -4.13
N ILE A 111 0.19 -14.09 -4.58
CA ILE A 111 0.91 -14.12 -5.86
C ILE A 111 2.25 -14.80 -5.58
N PRO A 112 2.51 -15.99 -6.17
CA PRO A 112 3.75 -16.72 -5.94
C PRO A 112 4.91 -16.11 -6.72
N ALA A 113 6.11 -16.65 -6.54
CA ALA A 113 7.33 -16.24 -7.26
C ALA A 113 7.32 -16.68 -8.76
N PHE A 114 6.26 -16.35 -9.51
CA PHE A 114 6.18 -16.60 -10.95
C PHE A 114 7.10 -15.68 -11.75
N HIS A 115 7.47 -14.54 -11.17
CA HIS A 115 8.38 -13.53 -11.72
C HIS A 115 9.32 -13.02 -10.63
N TYR A 116 10.60 -12.75 -10.98
CA TYR A 116 11.61 -12.36 -9.98
C TYR A 116 11.27 -11.03 -9.28
N MET A 117 10.55 -10.12 -9.92
CA MET A 117 10.17 -8.81 -9.36
C MET A 117 9.18 -8.93 -8.19
N VAL A 118 8.58 -10.09 -7.92
CA VAL A 118 7.85 -10.36 -6.69
C VAL A 118 8.72 -10.02 -5.45
N ALA A 119 10.05 -10.13 -5.58
CA ALA A 119 11.00 -9.74 -4.54
C ALA A 119 10.90 -8.27 -4.09
N LEU A 120 10.39 -7.37 -4.94
CA LEU A 120 10.19 -5.95 -4.57
C LEU A 120 9.21 -5.79 -3.41
N ALA A 121 8.25 -6.70 -3.28
CA ALA A 121 7.37 -6.76 -2.11
C ALA A 121 8.06 -7.26 -0.82
N GLY A 122 9.36 -7.54 -0.86
CA GLY A 122 10.17 -7.90 0.30
C GLY A 122 10.30 -9.40 0.56
N GLY A 123 9.82 -10.27 -0.33
CA GLY A 123 9.91 -11.71 -0.14
C GLY A 123 9.72 -12.53 -1.43
N ASN A 124 9.43 -13.80 -1.27
CA ASN A 124 9.22 -14.75 -2.36
C ASN A 124 7.75 -14.92 -2.78
N ASP A 125 6.86 -14.13 -2.23
CA ASP A 125 5.46 -14.04 -2.58
C ASP A 125 4.88 -12.66 -2.21
N ILE A 126 3.74 -12.31 -2.78
CA ILE A 126 2.88 -11.24 -2.29
C ILE A 126 1.70 -11.91 -1.59
N LYS A 127 1.70 -11.88 -0.26
CA LYS A 127 0.69 -12.56 0.55
C LYS A 127 -0.68 -11.92 0.38
N CYS A 128 -1.74 -12.68 0.65
CA CYS A 128 -3.11 -12.18 0.75
C CYS A 128 -3.55 -12.19 2.22
N ALA A 129 -3.84 -11.01 2.76
CA ALA A 129 -4.40 -10.86 4.10
C ALA A 129 -5.82 -11.42 4.15
N LYS A 130 -6.20 -12.07 5.25
CA LYS A 130 -7.57 -12.56 5.44
C LYS A 130 -8.57 -11.41 5.41
N TYR A 131 -9.74 -11.67 4.87
CA TYR A 131 -10.85 -10.70 4.87
C TYR A 131 -11.29 -10.36 6.29
N ALA A 132 -11.58 -9.10 6.50
CA ALA A 132 -12.39 -8.57 7.59
C ALA A 132 -13.02 -7.26 7.11
N THR A 133 -14.08 -6.81 7.76
CA THR A 133 -14.79 -5.57 7.40
C THR A 133 -13.83 -4.38 7.47
N TYR A 134 -13.91 -3.47 6.47
CA TYR A 134 -13.07 -2.28 6.41
C TYR A 134 -13.15 -1.43 7.69
N GLY A 135 -12.05 -0.78 8.05
CA GLY A 135 -11.95 0.07 9.25
C GLY A 135 -11.86 -0.68 10.58
N THR A 136 -11.96 -2.03 10.60
CA THR A 136 -11.90 -2.81 11.83
C THR A 136 -10.47 -3.08 12.30
N ARG A 137 -10.33 -3.37 13.61
CA ARG A 137 -9.05 -3.83 14.19
C ARG A 137 -8.63 -5.19 13.64
N GLU A 138 -9.60 -6.03 13.30
CA GLU A 138 -9.35 -7.36 12.75
C GLU A 138 -8.68 -7.27 11.37
N LEU A 139 -9.20 -6.40 10.48
CA LEU A 139 -8.57 -6.14 9.19
C LEU A 139 -7.12 -5.69 9.36
N SER A 140 -6.88 -4.75 10.28
CA SER A 140 -5.53 -4.27 10.54
C SER A 140 -4.59 -5.37 11.02
N LYS A 141 -5.02 -6.24 11.93
CA LYS A 141 -4.25 -7.43 12.37
C LYS A 141 -3.94 -8.38 11.21
N ASN A 142 -4.90 -8.64 10.35
CA ASN A 142 -4.74 -9.53 9.20
C ASN A 142 -3.73 -8.96 8.19
N ILE A 143 -3.78 -7.66 7.93
CA ILE A 143 -2.81 -6.94 7.08
C ILE A 143 -1.41 -7.03 7.69
N LEU A 144 -1.23 -6.73 8.98
CA LEU A 144 0.06 -6.84 9.65
C LEU A 144 0.66 -8.24 9.57
N LYS A 145 -0.18 -9.28 9.71
CA LYS A 145 0.25 -10.68 9.56
C LYS A 145 0.74 -10.97 8.14
N ALA A 146 0.04 -10.48 7.13
CA ALA A 146 0.45 -10.64 5.73
C ALA A 146 1.72 -9.84 5.40
N LEU A 147 1.89 -8.66 6.00
CA LEU A 147 3.09 -7.82 5.87
C LEU A 147 4.30 -8.31 6.68
N ASN A 148 4.22 -9.45 7.37
CA ASN A 148 5.40 -9.98 8.06
C ASN A 148 6.49 -10.32 7.04
N ASN A 149 7.65 -9.63 7.14
CA ASN A 149 8.76 -9.66 6.18
C ASN A 149 8.33 -9.31 4.73
N ARG A 150 7.32 -8.44 4.57
CA ARG A 150 6.82 -7.94 3.29
C ARG A 150 6.58 -6.44 3.38
N LYS A 151 6.67 -5.76 2.23
CA LYS A 151 6.34 -4.34 2.05
C LYS A 151 4.99 -4.12 1.38
N ALA A 152 4.42 -5.16 0.78
CA ALA A 152 3.11 -5.12 0.14
C ALA A 152 2.36 -6.44 0.36
N CYS A 153 1.02 -6.37 0.34
CA CYS A 153 0.16 -7.54 0.31
C CYS A 153 -1.17 -7.23 -0.39
N LEU A 154 -1.82 -8.27 -0.89
CA LEU A 154 -3.23 -8.25 -1.25
C LEU A 154 -4.07 -8.27 0.03
N ILE A 155 -5.29 -7.75 -0.04
CA ILE A 155 -6.30 -7.80 1.02
C ILE A 155 -7.51 -8.51 0.45
N ALA A 156 -7.86 -9.68 0.98
CA ALA A 156 -8.92 -10.53 0.44
C ALA A 156 -10.23 -9.77 0.22
N ASN A 157 -10.82 -9.90 -0.99
CA ASN A 157 -12.07 -9.25 -1.41
C ASN A 157 -12.07 -7.71 -1.23
N HIS A 158 -10.88 -7.07 -1.37
CA HIS A 158 -10.76 -5.65 -1.06
C HIS A 158 -9.81 -4.91 -2.03
N GLY A 159 -8.55 -5.31 -2.08
CA GLY A 159 -7.53 -4.64 -2.88
C GLY A 159 -6.12 -4.97 -2.44
N GLN A 160 -5.25 -3.95 -2.38
CA GLN A 160 -3.85 -4.09 -2.01
C GLN A 160 -3.37 -2.97 -1.09
N ILE A 161 -2.27 -3.19 -0.40
CA ILE A 161 -1.55 -2.18 0.36
C ILE A 161 -0.05 -2.33 0.14
N ALA A 162 0.65 -1.21 0.03
CA ALA A 162 2.10 -1.12 -0.07
C ALA A 162 2.64 0.00 0.82
N PHE A 163 3.85 -0.19 1.38
CA PHE A 163 4.56 0.86 2.09
C PHE A 163 6.04 0.87 1.70
N ASP A 164 6.68 2.03 1.82
CA ASP A 164 8.14 2.15 1.66
C ASP A 164 8.68 3.39 2.43
N LYS A 165 9.99 3.65 2.27
CA LYS A 165 10.76 4.74 2.90
C LYS A 165 10.36 6.16 2.47
N ASN A 166 9.57 6.31 1.42
CA ASN A 166 9.00 7.57 0.95
C ASN A 166 7.76 7.30 0.10
N LEU A 167 7.02 8.36 -0.25
CA LEU A 167 5.77 8.22 -0.98
C LEU A 167 5.95 7.83 -2.46
N PRO A 168 6.94 8.34 -3.21
CA PRO A 168 7.24 7.84 -4.55
C PRO A 168 7.50 6.32 -4.57
N ASP A 169 8.37 5.81 -3.71
CA ASP A 169 8.70 4.39 -3.66
C ASP A 169 7.50 3.52 -3.26
N ALA A 170 6.68 3.96 -2.28
CA ALA A 170 5.47 3.24 -1.89
C ALA A 170 4.43 3.19 -3.02
N PHE A 171 4.31 4.27 -3.79
CA PHE A 171 3.41 4.36 -4.92
C PHE A 171 3.87 3.48 -6.08
N GLU A 172 5.17 3.52 -6.41
CA GLU A 172 5.78 2.66 -7.42
C GLU A 172 5.59 1.18 -7.07
N LEU A 173 5.79 0.81 -5.79
CA LEU A 173 5.54 -0.56 -5.33
C LEU A 173 4.06 -0.95 -5.50
N ALA A 174 3.11 -0.05 -5.21
CA ALA A 174 1.69 -0.33 -5.44
C ALA A 174 1.36 -0.51 -6.93
N GLN A 175 2.01 0.26 -7.83
CA GLN A 175 1.89 0.07 -9.28
C GLN A 175 2.48 -1.28 -9.71
N GLU A 176 3.62 -1.66 -9.15
CA GLU A 176 4.25 -2.94 -9.48
C GLU A 176 3.42 -4.14 -9.00
N VAL A 177 2.77 -4.05 -7.83
CA VAL A 177 1.83 -5.10 -7.38
C VAL A 177 0.67 -5.24 -8.37
N GLU A 178 0.13 -4.15 -8.90
CA GLU A 178 -0.92 -4.20 -9.92
C GLU A 178 -0.42 -4.82 -11.23
N ASN A 179 0.79 -4.43 -11.68
CA ASN A 179 1.43 -4.96 -12.88
C ASN A 179 1.70 -6.47 -12.74
N LEU A 180 2.28 -6.91 -11.63
CA LEU A 180 2.51 -8.33 -11.34
C LEU A 180 1.19 -9.12 -11.24
N SER A 181 0.13 -8.48 -10.73
CA SER A 181 -1.20 -9.08 -10.70
C SER A 181 -1.74 -9.35 -12.10
N LEU A 182 -1.64 -8.36 -13.00
CA LEU A 182 -2.02 -8.50 -14.40
C LEU A 182 -1.22 -9.60 -15.10
N GLN A 183 0.11 -9.59 -14.93
CA GLN A 183 1.00 -10.60 -15.52
C GLN A 183 0.65 -12.01 -15.02
N TYR A 184 0.39 -12.16 -13.71
CA TYR A 184 0.05 -13.45 -13.13
C TYR A 184 -1.29 -13.97 -13.65
N ILE A 185 -2.32 -13.12 -13.72
CA ILE A 185 -3.62 -13.46 -14.32
C ILE A 185 -3.45 -13.90 -15.79
N THR A 186 -2.62 -13.17 -16.54
CA THR A 186 -2.35 -13.49 -17.94
C THR A 186 -1.61 -14.82 -18.09
N ALA A 187 -0.61 -15.07 -17.23
CA ALA A 187 0.10 -16.34 -17.22
C ALA A 187 -0.80 -17.53 -16.90
N LEU A 188 -1.75 -17.37 -15.97
CA LEU A 188 -2.74 -18.40 -15.63
C LEU A 188 -3.64 -18.80 -16.80
N LYS A 189 -3.90 -17.91 -17.75
CA LYS A 189 -4.67 -18.23 -18.99
C LYS A 189 -3.91 -19.19 -19.91
N LEU A 190 -2.59 -19.20 -19.84
CA LEU A 190 -1.72 -20.10 -20.61
C LEU A 190 -1.49 -21.43 -19.89
N GLY A 191 -2.00 -21.60 -18.67
CA GLY A 191 -1.84 -22.76 -17.83
C GLY A 191 -1.16 -22.44 -16.49
N LYS A 192 -0.72 -23.45 -15.76
CA LYS A 192 -0.07 -23.29 -14.46
C LYS A 192 1.35 -22.72 -14.63
N PRO A 193 1.65 -21.50 -14.16
CA PRO A 193 2.99 -20.94 -14.29
C PRO A 193 4.04 -21.75 -13.55
N LYS A 194 5.25 -21.81 -14.12
CA LYS A 194 6.43 -22.32 -13.41
C LYS A 194 6.88 -21.29 -12.37
N ILE A 195 7.14 -21.74 -11.16
CA ILE A 195 7.50 -20.89 -10.02
C ILE A 195 9.00 -20.98 -9.78
N LEU A 196 9.64 -19.83 -9.56
CA LEU A 196 11.06 -19.77 -9.19
C LEU A 196 11.29 -20.44 -7.84
N SER A 197 12.41 -21.15 -7.71
CA SER A 197 12.76 -21.81 -6.48
C SER A 197 13.05 -20.79 -5.34
N ILE A 198 12.91 -21.24 -4.10
CA ILE A 198 13.27 -20.43 -2.92
C ILE A 198 14.74 -19.97 -2.99
N ASN A 199 15.64 -20.86 -3.45
CA ASN A 199 17.06 -20.54 -3.59
C ASN A 199 17.29 -19.42 -4.61
N GLU A 200 16.60 -19.47 -5.76
CA GLU A 200 16.71 -18.41 -6.76
C GLU A 200 16.14 -17.08 -6.24
N MET A 201 14.99 -17.11 -5.60
CA MET A 201 14.40 -15.90 -4.99
C MET A 201 15.29 -15.30 -3.88
N ASN A 202 15.99 -16.14 -3.11
CA ASN A 202 16.95 -15.65 -2.11
C ASN A 202 18.13 -14.90 -2.77
N LYS A 203 18.63 -15.36 -3.92
CA LYS A 203 19.65 -14.64 -4.70
C LYS A 203 19.11 -13.31 -5.19
N VAL A 204 17.88 -13.29 -5.73
CA VAL A 204 17.21 -12.06 -6.19
C VAL A 204 17.05 -11.07 -5.03
N LEU A 205 16.54 -11.52 -3.87
CA LEU A 205 16.36 -10.68 -2.68
C LEU A 205 17.70 -10.07 -2.20
N LYS A 206 18.80 -10.84 -2.26
CA LYS A 206 20.15 -10.36 -1.93
C LYS A 206 20.60 -9.27 -2.90
N LYS A 207 20.41 -9.48 -4.21
CA LYS A 207 20.71 -8.47 -5.25
C LYS A 207 19.85 -7.21 -5.09
N ALA A 208 18.55 -7.37 -4.85
CA ALA A 208 17.60 -6.25 -4.71
C ALA A 208 17.95 -5.33 -3.52
N LYS A 209 18.50 -5.87 -2.42
CA LYS A 209 18.98 -5.05 -1.29
C LYS A 209 20.13 -4.12 -1.67
N ASN A 210 20.97 -4.52 -2.61
CA ASN A 210 22.13 -3.77 -3.08
C ASN A 210 21.82 -2.88 -4.29
N TYR A 211 20.63 -3.03 -4.87
CA TYR A 211 20.19 -2.23 -6.00
C TYR A 211 19.81 -0.83 -5.51
N LYS A 212 20.71 0.13 -5.71
CA LYS A 212 20.36 1.55 -5.50
C LYS A 212 19.41 1.94 -6.63
N ARG A 213 18.17 2.20 -6.29
CA ARG A 213 17.24 2.89 -7.19
C ARG A 213 17.85 4.26 -7.45
N GLY A 214 18.17 4.54 -8.70
CA GLY A 214 18.74 5.81 -9.14
C GLY A 214 17.81 6.99 -8.89
#